data_d3923462dd5391e6ba70aa0caed5dcf0
#
_entry.id   d3923462dd5391e6ba70aa0caed5dcf0
#
_cell.length_a   1.000
_cell.length_b   1.000
_cell.length_c   1.000
_cell.angle_alpha   90.00
_cell.angle_beta   90.00
_cell.angle_gamma   90.00
#
_symmetry.space_group_name_H-M   'P 1'
#
loop_
_entity.id
_entity.type
_entity.pdbx_description
1 polymer ?
#
loop_
_entity_poly.entity_id
_entity_poly.type
_entity_poly.pdbx_seq_one_letter_code
_entity_poly.pdbx_strand_id
1 'polypeptide(L)'
;MNRKTLIGITIGWGVLVAAVFAVLLGMAMFSGTSLEKSSTADGSTGPYYRWTGEPMLITSTQSGKSAVCKVVPDEGEVRDVSTYRAEGRRYVDPVTPWFSGEAQMSCTTPVKIRVGSEVTNYELFAKNRVVQIAAAVLAAGPFLAVSVFGLGTRKARA
;
A
#
# COMPACT_ATOMS: atom_id res chain seq x y z
N MET A 1 3.68 -28.70 -30.19
CA MET A 1 2.71 -27.64 -29.87
C MET A 1 2.87 -26.52 -30.88
N ASN A 2 1.77 -25.99 -31.45
CA ASN A 2 1.86 -24.95 -32.49
C ASN A 2 2.32 -23.63 -31.84
N ARG A 3 3.16 -22.84 -32.53
CA ARG A 3 3.65 -21.53 -32.03
C ARG A 3 2.51 -20.57 -31.64
N LYS A 4 1.42 -20.58 -32.42
CA LYS A 4 0.23 -19.76 -32.11
C LYS A 4 -0.42 -20.13 -30.78
N THR A 5 -0.53 -21.44 -30.51
CA THR A 5 -1.07 -21.95 -29.24
C THR A 5 -0.17 -21.54 -28.03
N LEU A 6 1.17 -21.64 -28.21
CA LEU A 6 2.11 -21.28 -27.18
C LEU A 6 2.02 -19.78 -26.86
N ILE A 7 1.95 -18.92 -27.88
CA ILE A 7 1.76 -17.48 -27.70
C ILE A 7 0.43 -17.18 -27.00
N GLY A 8 -0.66 -17.86 -27.38
CA GLY A 8 -1.96 -17.69 -26.71
C GLY A 8 -1.91 -18.04 -25.22
N ILE A 9 -1.22 -19.13 -24.85
CA ILE A 9 -1.05 -19.54 -23.44
C ILE A 9 -0.24 -18.49 -22.67
N THR A 10 0.86 -17.97 -23.23
CA THR A 10 1.70 -16.97 -22.55
C THR A 10 1.00 -15.62 -22.39
N ILE A 11 0.16 -15.22 -23.33
CA ILE A 11 -0.70 -14.03 -23.20
C ILE A 11 -1.72 -14.25 -22.08
N GLY A 12 -2.42 -15.41 -22.07
CA GLY A 12 -3.37 -15.75 -21.02
C GLY A 12 -2.74 -15.75 -19.62
N TRP A 13 -1.53 -16.30 -19.50
CA TRP A 13 -0.74 -16.24 -18.27
C TRP A 13 -0.43 -14.79 -17.85
N GLY A 14 0.07 -13.96 -18.77
CA GLY A 14 0.40 -12.56 -18.49
C GLY A 14 -0.81 -11.77 -18.01
N VAL A 15 -1.98 -11.96 -18.64
CA VAL A 15 -3.24 -11.32 -18.22
C VAL A 15 -3.64 -11.78 -16.82
N LEU A 16 -3.54 -13.09 -16.52
CA LEU A 16 -3.87 -13.62 -15.20
C LEU A 16 -2.98 -12.99 -14.10
N VAL A 17 -1.66 -13.00 -14.31
CA VAL A 17 -0.71 -12.42 -13.34
C VAL A 17 -0.97 -10.92 -13.13
N ALA A 18 -1.19 -10.18 -14.23
CA ALA A 18 -1.50 -8.76 -14.15
C ALA A 18 -2.81 -8.49 -13.40
N ALA A 19 -3.85 -9.29 -13.63
CA ALA A 19 -5.14 -9.17 -12.95
C ALA A 19 -5.00 -9.44 -11.45
N VAL A 20 -4.32 -10.53 -11.06
CA VAL A 20 -4.07 -10.85 -9.65
C VAL A 20 -3.29 -9.73 -8.97
N PHE A 21 -2.22 -9.24 -9.61
CA PHE A 21 -1.44 -8.14 -9.04
C PHE A 21 -2.24 -6.85 -8.92
N ALA A 22 -3.08 -6.52 -9.91
CA ALA A 22 -3.96 -5.35 -9.85
C ALA A 22 -4.97 -5.43 -8.70
N VAL A 23 -5.52 -6.62 -8.42
CA VAL A 23 -6.40 -6.84 -7.27
C VAL A 23 -5.65 -6.64 -5.94
N LEU A 24 -4.46 -7.23 -5.79
CA LEU A 24 -3.63 -7.08 -4.59
C LEU A 24 -3.22 -5.63 -4.35
N LEU A 25 -2.81 -4.93 -5.41
CA LEU A 25 -2.48 -3.51 -5.36
C LEU A 25 -3.71 -2.67 -5.00
N GLY A 26 -4.87 -2.97 -5.60
CA GLY A 26 -6.13 -2.31 -5.27
C GLY A 26 -6.49 -2.48 -3.79
N MET A 27 -6.46 -3.71 -3.27
CA MET A 27 -6.70 -3.95 -1.86
C MET A 27 -5.71 -3.18 -0.97
N ALA A 28 -4.42 -3.15 -1.30
CA ALA A 28 -3.41 -2.41 -0.56
C ALA A 28 -3.65 -0.89 -0.58
N MET A 29 -4.10 -0.33 -1.71
CA MET A 29 -4.34 1.12 -1.84
C MET A 29 -5.66 1.55 -1.19
N PHE A 30 -6.71 0.73 -1.30
CA PHE A 30 -8.04 1.08 -0.82
C PHE A 30 -8.30 0.63 0.63
N SER A 31 -7.48 -0.26 1.22
CA SER A 31 -7.56 -0.64 2.62
C SER A 31 -7.31 0.55 3.55
N GLY A 32 -7.79 0.44 4.77
CA GLY A 32 -7.61 1.43 5.83
C GLY A 32 -8.88 2.20 6.16
N THR A 33 -8.92 2.72 7.38
CA THR A 33 -10.02 3.52 7.91
C THR A 33 -9.80 4.98 7.60
N SER A 34 -10.82 5.65 7.06
CA SER A 34 -10.78 7.09 6.84
C SER A 34 -11.23 7.83 8.10
N LEU A 35 -10.41 8.73 8.58
CA LEU A 35 -10.73 9.65 9.66
C LEU A 35 -10.94 11.05 9.06
N GLU A 36 -12.10 11.63 9.31
CA GLU A 36 -12.39 12.98 8.90
C GLU A 36 -11.66 13.99 9.78
N LYS A 37 -11.55 15.23 9.29
CA LYS A 37 -10.96 16.32 10.06
C LYS A 37 -11.70 16.51 11.38
N SER A 38 -10.97 16.46 12.50
CA SER A 38 -11.50 16.90 13.78
C SER A 38 -11.57 18.44 13.79
N SER A 39 -12.76 19.00 13.99
CA SER A 39 -13.00 20.44 13.85
C SER A 39 -12.62 21.25 15.10
N THR A 40 -12.14 20.63 16.17
CA THR A 40 -11.90 21.32 17.45
C THR A 40 -10.42 21.48 17.73
N ALA A 41 -10.00 22.75 17.81
CA ALA A 41 -8.71 23.12 18.36
C ALA A 41 -8.56 22.69 19.84
N ASP A 42 -9.66 22.42 20.53
CA ASP A 42 -9.71 22.08 21.96
C ASP A 42 -9.90 20.58 22.27
N GLY A 43 -9.89 19.71 21.28
CA GLY A 43 -9.79 18.26 21.50
C GLY A 43 -11.04 17.56 22.06
N SER A 44 -12.18 18.20 22.20
CA SER A 44 -13.27 17.64 23.02
C SER A 44 -14.46 17.01 22.28
N THR A 45 -14.68 17.22 20.98
CA THR A 45 -15.93 16.74 20.35
C THR A 45 -15.86 16.41 18.85
N GLY A 46 -14.70 16.10 18.31
CA GLY A 46 -14.57 15.67 16.92
C GLY A 46 -14.46 14.14 16.78
N PRO A 47 -14.59 13.60 15.56
CA PRO A 47 -14.32 12.20 15.31
C PRO A 47 -12.88 11.87 15.72
N TYR A 48 -12.73 10.85 16.53
CA TYR A 48 -11.43 10.32 16.95
C TYR A 48 -11.28 8.88 16.51
N TYR A 49 -10.04 8.49 16.27
CA TYR A 49 -9.67 7.10 16.02
C TYR A 49 -9.11 6.50 17.30
N ARG A 50 -9.58 5.29 17.66
CA ARG A 50 -9.05 4.53 18.79
C ARG A 50 -7.89 3.67 18.31
N TRP A 51 -6.69 3.98 18.81
CA TRP A 51 -5.47 3.26 18.46
C TRP A 51 -5.12 2.24 19.55
N THR A 52 -5.04 0.96 19.17
CA THR A 52 -4.85 -0.18 20.09
C THR A 52 -3.39 -0.64 20.19
N GLY A 53 -2.43 0.19 19.84
CA GLY A 53 -1.01 -0.12 20.03
C GLY A 53 -0.36 -0.96 18.92
N GLU A 54 -1.00 -1.13 17.77
CA GLU A 54 -0.35 -1.73 16.60
C GLU A 54 0.40 -0.67 15.77
N PRO A 55 1.49 -1.07 15.07
CA PRO A 55 2.13 -0.15 14.12
C PRO A 55 1.13 0.40 13.12
N MET A 56 1.15 1.71 12.92
CA MET A 56 0.14 2.44 12.16
C MET A 56 0.76 3.30 11.06
N LEU A 57 0.17 3.27 9.89
CA LEU A 57 0.53 4.15 8.78
C LEU A 57 -0.57 5.19 8.59
N ILE A 58 -0.20 6.47 8.73
CA ILE A 58 -1.12 7.59 8.54
C ILE A 58 -0.80 8.28 7.22
N THR A 59 -1.78 8.42 6.35
CA THR A 59 -1.61 9.12 5.06
C THR A 59 -2.65 10.21 4.93
N SER A 60 -2.22 11.43 4.59
CA SER A 60 -3.17 12.50 4.27
C SER A 60 -3.95 12.16 2.99
N THR A 61 -5.26 12.33 3.03
CA THR A 61 -6.12 12.16 1.84
C THR A 61 -6.13 13.41 0.97
N GLN A 62 -5.68 14.57 1.51
CA GLN A 62 -5.57 15.80 0.75
C GLN A 62 -4.22 15.90 0.04
N SER A 63 -4.27 16.08 -1.28
CA SER A 63 -3.05 16.25 -2.08
C SER A 63 -2.29 17.51 -1.67
N GLY A 64 -0.99 17.36 -1.38
CA GLY A 64 -0.10 18.49 -1.06
C GLY A 64 -0.18 19.01 0.38
N LYS A 65 -1.09 18.50 1.23
CA LYS A 65 -1.18 18.92 2.64
C LYS A 65 -0.67 17.83 3.58
N SER A 66 0.16 18.20 4.53
CA SER A 66 0.49 17.36 5.67
C SER A 66 -0.66 17.39 6.69
N ALA A 67 -0.89 16.26 7.36
CA ALA A 67 -1.78 16.18 8.51
C ALA A 67 -0.95 16.16 9.78
N VAL A 68 -1.39 16.85 10.81
CA VAL A 68 -0.88 16.70 12.16
C VAL A 68 -1.98 16.03 12.97
N CYS A 69 -1.65 14.91 13.58
CA CYS A 69 -2.56 14.14 14.42
C CYS A 69 -2.07 14.19 15.86
N LYS A 70 -2.92 14.66 16.75
CA LYS A 70 -2.67 14.64 18.19
C LYS A 70 -3.09 13.27 18.73
N VAL A 71 -2.19 12.61 19.40
CA VAL A 71 -2.41 11.30 20.02
C VAL A 71 -2.42 11.49 21.53
N VAL A 72 -3.53 11.13 22.15
CA VAL A 72 -3.75 11.19 23.59
C VAL A 72 -3.93 9.77 24.11
N PRO A 73 -2.88 9.14 24.64
CA PRO A 73 -2.97 7.80 25.22
C PRO A 73 -3.65 7.81 26.58
N ASP A 74 -4.23 6.67 26.95
CA ASP A 74 -4.77 6.46 28.30
C ASP A 74 -3.63 6.45 29.33
N GLU A 75 -2.49 5.84 28.96
CA GLU A 75 -1.26 5.84 29.75
C GLU A 75 -0.07 6.20 28.86
N GLY A 76 0.61 7.31 29.18
CA GLY A 76 1.79 7.75 28.43
C GLY A 76 1.75 9.24 28.10
N GLU A 77 2.69 9.66 27.28
CA GLU A 77 2.88 11.06 26.91
C GLU A 77 2.03 11.41 25.67
N VAL A 78 1.32 12.54 25.74
CA VAL A 78 0.62 13.10 24.58
C VAL A 78 1.64 13.57 23.55
N ARG A 79 1.51 13.09 22.31
CA ARG A 79 2.40 13.47 21.21
C ARG A 79 1.63 13.83 19.95
N ASP A 80 2.23 14.72 19.18
CA ASP A 80 1.78 15.06 17.84
C ASP A 80 2.54 14.21 16.82
N VAL A 81 1.77 13.52 15.96
CA VAL A 81 2.32 12.75 14.84
C VAL A 81 1.99 13.49 13.56
N SER A 82 3.01 13.89 12.83
CA SER A 82 2.83 14.57 11.55
C SER A 82 3.04 13.60 10.39
N THR A 83 2.10 13.61 9.45
CA THR A 83 2.30 12.99 8.15
C THR A 83 3.01 14.00 7.28
N TYR A 84 4.34 13.99 7.31
CA TYR A 84 5.10 14.88 6.46
C TYR A 84 5.16 14.33 5.06
N ARG A 85 4.70 15.13 4.09
CA ARG A 85 4.91 14.87 2.67
C ARG A 85 6.14 15.67 2.24
N ALA A 86 7.33 15.09 2.37
CA ALA A 86 8.50 15.67 1.75
C ALA A 86 8.27 15.79 0.23
N GLU A 87 8.54 16.95 -0.33
CA GLU A 87 8.45 17.18 -1.77
C GLU A 87 9.19 16.07 -2.53
N GLY A 88 8.46 15.35 -3.39
CA GLY A 88 9.00 14.31 -4.25
C GLY A 88 9.14 12.90 -3.67
N ARG A 89 9.00 12.67 -2.37
CA ARG A 89 9.07 11.32 -1.78
C ARG A 89 7.87 11.03 -0.90
N ARG A 90 7.02 10.11 -1.34
CA ARG A 90 5.84 9.60 -0.60
C ARG A 90 6.26 8.56 0.44
N TYR A 91 7.23 8.85 1.29
CA TYR A 91 7.64 7.93 2.33
C TYR A 91 7.02 8.40 3.64
N VAL A 92 5.92 7.79 3.99
CA VAL A 92 5.39 7.83 5.36
C VAL A 92 5.85 6.54 5.99
N ASP A 93 6.67 6.61 7.01
CA ASP A 93 7.09 5.43 7.76
C ASP A 93 6.00 5.07 8.78
N PRO A 94 5.80 3.78 9.07
CA PRO A 94 4.87 3.36 10.10
C PRO A 94 5.26 3.96 11.45
N VAL A 95 4.27 4.47 12.16
CA VAL A 95 4.44 4.97 13.52
C VAL A 95 4.29 3.81 14.48
N THR A 96 5.32 3.59 15.30
CA THR A 96 5.27 2.62 16.39
C THR A 96 4.68 3.25 17.64
N PRO A 97 3.82 2.56 18.41
CA PRO A 97 3.27 3.08 19.64
C PRO A 97 4.38 3.30 20.68
N TRP A 98 4.28 4.42 21.43
CA TRP A 98 5.16 4.76 22.55
C TRP A 98 4.43 4.69 23.90
N PHE A 99 3.20 4.17 23.87
CA PHE A 99 2.28 4.08 25.00
C PHE A 99 1.84 2.64 25.20
N SER A 100 1.26 2.35 26.34
CA SER A 100 0.60 1.10 26.66
C SER A 100 -0.92 1.30 26.65
N GLY A 101 -1.66 0.25 26.26
CA GLY A 101 -3.11 0.33 26.20
C GLY A 101 -3.64 0.99 24.92
N GLU A 102 -4.63 1.86 25.08
CA GLU A 102 -5.30 2.54 23.97
C GLU A 102 -4.94 4.03 23.92
N ALA A 103 -5.07 4.61 22.76
CA ALA A 103 -4.92 6.05 22.57
C ALA A 103 -6.03 6.62 21.69
N GLN A 104 -6.44 7.84 21.98
CA GLN A 104 -7.34 8.59 21.11
C GLN A 104 -6.53 9.48 20.16
N MET A 105 -6.85 9.43 18.87
CA MET A 105 -6.17 10.21 17.87
C MET A 105 -7.15 11.12 17.13
N SER A 106 -6.81 12.40 17.04
CA SER A 106 -7.55 13.41 16.27
C SER A 106 -6.61 14.11 15.28
N CYS A 107 -7.07 14.41 14.07
CA CYS A 107 -6.21 14.96 13.01
C CYS A 107 -6.73 16.31 12.48
N THR A 108 -5.80 17.19 12.09
CA THR A 108 -6.13 18.53 11.56
C THR A 108 -6.67 18.50 10.12
N THR A 109 -6.42 17.42 9.40
CA THR A 109 -6.92 17.20 8.02
C THR A 109 -7.42 15.77 7.89
N PRO A 110 -8.29 15.46 6.91
CA PRO A 110 -8.72 14.10 6.67
C PRO A 110 -7.53 13.19 6.35
N VAL A 111 -7.48 12.05 7.03
CA VAL A 111 -6.40 11.06 6.91
C VAL A 111 -6.96 9.68 6.66
N LYS A 112 -6.15 8.84 6.06
CA LYS A 112 -6.38 7.42 5.95
C LYS A 112 -5.40 6.68 6.85
N ILE A 113 -5.94 5.86 7.74
CA ILE A 113 -5.21 5.11 8.76
C ILE A 113 -5.20 3.65 8.34
N ARG A 114 -4.02 3.04 8.36
CA ARG A 114 -3.81 1.61 8.15
C ARG A 114 -3.10 1.04 9.34
N VAL A 115 -3.53 -0.15 9.78
CA VAL A 115 -2.93 -0.85 10.94
C VAL A 115 -2.63 -2.30 10.62
N GLY A 116 -1.67 -2.88 11.30
CA GLY A 116 -1.36 -4.31 11.22
C GLY A 116 -1.08 -4.79 9.80
N SER A 117 -1.82 -5.78 9.33
CA SER A 117 -1.64 -6.38 8.00
C SER A 117 -1.87 -5.40 6.84
N GLU A 118 -2.67 -4.36 7.01
CA GLU A 118 -2.90 -3.34 6.00
C GLU A 118 -1.64 -2.50 5.73
N VAL A 119 -0.85 -2.23 6.77
CA VAL A 119 0.46 -1.58 6.66
C VAL A 119 1.40 -2.44 5.84
N THR A 120 1.51 -3.73 6.21
CA THR A 120 2.39 -4.69 5.52
C THR A 120 2.00 -4.83 4.04
N ASN A 121 0.72 -4.94 3.73
CA ASN A 121 0.23 -5.05 2.36
C ASN A 121 0.52 -3.78 1.56
N TYR A 122 0.32 -2.61 2.16
CA TYR A 122 0.63 -1.34 1.51
C TYR A 122 2.13 -1.20 1.23
N GLU A 123 2.98 -1.53 2.17
CA GLU A 123 4.44 -1.49 1.98
C GLU A 123 4.89 -2.49 0.91
N LEU A 124 4.35 -3.71 0.93
CA LEU A 124 4.74 -4.76 0.00
C LEU A 124 4.29 -4.47 -1.44
N PHE A 125 3.02 -4.13 -1.65
CA PHE A 125 2.46 -4.03 -3.01
C PHE A 125 2.47 -2.61 -3.56
N ALA A 126 2.23 -1.59 -2.74
CA ALA A 126 2.12 -0.21 -3.20
C ALA A 126 3.45 0.56 -3.15
N LYS A 127 4.33 0.26 -2.17
CA LYS A 127 5.58 0.99 -1.94
C LYS A 127 6.81 0.26 -2.51
N ASN A 128 6.82 -1.08 -2.51
CA ASN A 128 7.98 -1.88 -2.88
C ASN A 128 8.13 -2.00 -4.40
N ARG A 129 9.10 -1.27 -4.96
CA ARG A 129 9.41 -1.30 -6.40
C ARG A 129 9.91 -2.67 -6.88
N VAL A 130 10.60 -3.42 -6.03
CA VAL A 130 11.12 -4.75 -6.39
C VAL A 130 9.96 -5.70 -6.66
N VAL A 131 8.94 -5.69 -5.81
CA VAL A 131 7.72 -6.50 -6.00
C VAL A 131 6.98 -6.09 -7.27
N GLN A 132 6.88 -4.80 -7.56
CA GLN A 132 6.24 -4.30 -8.78
C GLN A 132 7.01 -4.72 -10.04
N ILE A 133 8.34 -4.62 -10.03
CA ILE A 133 9.18 -5.07 -11.14
C ILE A 133 9.09 -6.59 -11.29
N ALA A 134 9.16 -7.35 -10.21
CA ALA A 134 9.02 -8.80 -10.24
C ALA A 134 7.67 -9.24 -10.84
N ALA A 135 6.58 -8.59 -10.47
CA ALA A 135 5.25 -8.85 -11.05
C ALA A 135 5.22 -8.55 -12.55
N ALA A 136 5.83 -7.45 -12.99
CA ALA A 136 5.92 -7.11 -14.40
C ALA A 136 6.76 -8.14 -15.19
N VAL A 137 7.88 -8.58 -14.63
CA VAL A 137 8.73 -9.63 -15.25
C VAL A 137 8.00 -10.96 -15.32
N LEU A 138 7.27 -11.36 -14.27
CA LEU A 138 6.48 -12.59 -14.26
C LEU A 138 5.33 -12.56 -15.29
N ALA A 139 4.71 -11.40 -15.46
CA ALA A 139 3.64 -11.23 -16.45
C ALA A 139 4.15 -11.25 -17.89
N ALA A 140 5.22 -10.52 -18.20
CA ALA A 140 5.72 -10.33 -19.55
C ALA A 140 6.79 -11.35 -19.98
N GLY A 141 7.54 -11.89 -19.02
CA GLY A 141 8.70 -12.76 -19.28
C GLY A 141 8.40 -13.97 -20.17
N PRO A 142 7.38 -14.79 -19.90
CA PRO A 142 7.05 -15.93 -20.73
C PRO A 142 6.70 -15.55 -22.18
N PHE A 143 5.98 -14.46 -22.37
CA PHE A 143 5.66 -13.93 -23.70
C PHE A 143 6.92 -13.48 -24.45
N LEU A 144 7.80 -12.74 -23.81
CA LEU A 144 9.06 -12.31 -24.41
C LEU A 144 9.96 -13.50 -24.73
N ALA A 145 10.04 -14.49 -23.86
CA ALA A 145 10.81 -15.71 -24.09
C ALA A 145 10.36 -16.46 -25.34
N VAL A 146 9.06 -16.57 -25.57
CA VAL A 146 8.51 -17.25 -26.74
C VAL A 146 8.59 -16.39 -28.01
N SER A 147 8.28 -15.10 -27.89
CA SER A 147 8.16 -14.19 -29.03
C SER A 147 9.51 -13.77 -29.60
N VAL A 148 10.44 -13.38 -28.69
CA VAL A 148 11.74 -12.80 -29.07
C VAL A 148 12.80 -13.89 -29.22
N PHE A 149 12.91 -14.79 -28.25
CA PHE A 149 13.97 -15.81 -28.25
C PHE A 149 13.58 -17.12 -28.93
N GLY A 150 12.31 -17.30 -29.35
CA GLY A 150 11.81 -18.50 -30.01
C GLY A 150 11.91 -19.75 -29.13
N LEU A 151 12.01 -19.60 -27.81
CA LEU A 151 12.09 -20.71 -26.87
C LEU A 151 10.81 -21.54 -26.96
N GLY A 152 10.96 -22.84 -27.13
CA GLY A 152 9.82 -23.78 -27.29
C GLY A 152 9.41 -24.05 -28.73
N THR A 153 10.04 -23.43 -29.73
CA THR A 153 9.76 -23.67 -31.17
C THR A 153 10.81 -24.51 -31.85
N ARG A 154 11.84 -25.00 -31.15
CA ARG A 154 12.80 -25.95 -31.76
C ARG A 154 12.08 -27.22 -32.12
N LYS A 155 11.72 -27.36 -33.42
CA LYS A 155 11.47 -28.66 -34.03
C LYS A 155 12.75 -29.48 -33.82
N ALA A 156 12.64 -30.61 -33.13
CA ALA A 156 13.64 -31.65 -33.27
C ALA A 156 13.77 -31.94 -34.78
N ARG A 157 14.85 -31.52 -35.41
CA ARG A 157 15.25 -32.00 -36.70
C ARG A 157 15.77 -33.42 -36.46
N ALA A 158 14.91 -34.39 -36.67
CA ALA A 158 15.33 -35.76 -36.92
C ALA A 158 15.86 -35.87 -38.35
#